data_b46f6ceb06de9132fb687ee691cab30e
#
_entry.id   b46f6ceb06de9132fb687ee691cab30e
#
_cell.length_a   1.000
_cell.length_b   1.000
_cell.length_c   1.000
_cell.angle_alpha   90.00
_cell.angle_beta   90.00
_cell.angle_gamma   90.00
#
_symmetry.space_group_name_H-M   'P 1'
#
loop_
_entity.id
_entity.type
_entity.pdbx_description
1 polymer ?
#
loop_
_entity_poly.entity_id
_entity_poly.type
_entity_poly.pdbx_seq_one_letter_code
_entity_poly.pdbx_strand_id
1 'polypeptide(L)'
;VLFRSQSSTDGNTSSGQTDSSGDGTGNTDTSGGDDSSDTAMTCTFSIECSTILNNWDDLKESKAEFVPADGWILYPSEVEFYEGETVFDVLKRVCNQASIQMESEWTPMYNSYYVSGINNLYEFDCGKDSGWMYCVNGWYPNYGCSKYTLEDGDTVEWRYTCNLGRDVGDQYYD
;
A
#
# COMPACT_ATOMS: atom_id res chain seq x y z
N VAL A 1 -7.76 2.66 -0.39
CA VAL A 1 -7.13 3.53 -1.40
C VAL A 1 -8.21 4.07 -2.30
N LEU A 2 -8.41 5.39 -2.30
CA LEU A 2 -9.37 6.04 -3.19
C LEU A 2 -8.78 6.05 -4.61
N PHE A 3 -9.37 5.30 -5.53
CA PHE A 3 -8.99 5.32 -6.94
C PHE A 3 -9.75 6.43 -7.67
N ARG A 4 -9.00 7.26 -8.41
CA ARG A 4 -9.60 8.14 -9.40
C ARG A 4 -9.88 7.37 -10.67
N SER A 5 -11.10 7.49 -11.19
CA SER A 5 -11.43 7.08 -12.54
C SER A 5 -10.70 7.97 -13.54
N GLN A 6 -9.68 7.44 -14.20
CA GLN A 6 -9.21 8.00 -15.47
C GLN A 6 -9.46 6.97 -16.55
N SER A 7 -10.34 7.31 -17.46
CA SER A 7 -10.52 6.61 -18.71
C SER A 7 -9.32 6.92 -19.62
N SER A 8 -8.53 5.89 -19.94
CA SER A 8 -7.62 5.93 -21.08
C SER A 8 -7.79 4.65 -21.85
N THR A 9 -8.42 4.81 -22.98
CA THR A 9 -8.49 3.92 -24.12
C THR A 9 -7.11 3.73 -24.72
N ASP A 10 -6.90 2.53 -25.22
CA ASP A 10 -6.06 2.04 -26.32
C ASP A 10 -5.13 0.93 -25.84
N GLY A 11 -5.15 -0.24 -26.37
CA GLY A 11 -5.39 -0.68 -27.73
C GLY A 11 -4.21 -1.52 -28.16
N ASN A 12 -4.51 -2.77 -28.45
CA ASN A 12 -3.90 -3.60 -29.46
C ASN A 12 -2.79 -4.61 -29.14
N THR A 13 -3.19 -5.87 -29.15
CA THR A 13 -2.81 -7.02 -30.00
C THR A 13 -1.31 -7.32 -30.24
N SER A 14 -0.82 -8.51 -29.92
CA SER A 14 -0.61 -9.62 -30.88
C SER A 14 0.22 -10.75 -30.32
N SER A 15 -0.35 -11.92 -30.44
CA SER A 15 0.13 -13.28 -30.58
C SER A 15 1.58 -13.53 -30.99
N GLY A 16 2.16 -14.60 -30.40
CA GLY A 16 3.35 -15.28 -30.94
C GLY A 16 3.73 -16.50 -30.12
N GLN A 17 3.19 -17.63 -30.51
CA GLN A 17 3.49 -18.96 -30.02
C GLN A 17 4.65 -19.53 -30.84
N THR A 18 5.66 -20.17 -30.20
CA THR A 18 6.40 -21.29 -30.81
C THR A 18 7.04 -22.17 -29.73
N ASP A 19 6.69 -23.45 -29.82
CA ASP A 19 7.33 -24.58 -29.16
C ASP A 19 8.78 -24.78 -29.65
N SER A 20 9.66 -25.31 -28.80
CA SER A 20 10.52 -26.42 -29.17
C SER A 20 11.23 -27.08 -28.00
N SER A 21 11.16 -28.37 -27.98
CA SER A 21 11.76 -29.35 -27.09
C SER A 21 13.28 -29.45 -27.30
N GLY A 22 14.03 -29.82 -26.24
CA GLY A 22 15.42 -30.23 -26.34
C GLY A 22 15.94 -30.81 -25.01
N ASP A 23 16.02 -32.12 -24.95
CA ASP A 23 16.59 -33.00 -23.93
C ASP A 23 18.11 -32.82 -23.80
N GLY A 24 18.68 -32.95 -22.61
CA GLY A 24 20.13 -32.97 -22.39
C GLY A 24 20.56 -33.12 -20.95
N THR A 25 20.70 -34.35 -20.51
CA THR A 25 21.34 -34.81 -19.28
C THR A 25 22.75 -34.26 -19.07
N GLY A 26 23.09 -33.86 -17.87
CA GLY A 26 24.45 -33.56 -17.45
C GLY A 26 24.56 -33.26 -15.97
N ASN A 27 24.84 -34.30 -15.22
CA ASN A 27 25.13 -34.27 -13.79
C ASN A 27 26.54 -33.72 -13.56
N THR A 28 26.70 -32.68 -12.70
CA THR A 28 27.92 -32.47 -11.94
C THR A 28 27.61 -31.70 -10.64
N ASP A 29 27.79 -32.42 -9.53
CA ASP A 29 27.91 -31.84 -8.20
C ASP A 29 29.00 -30.76 -8.17
N THR A 30 28.64 -29.60 -7.67
CA THR A 30 29.60 -28.70 -7.05
C THR A 30 28.89 -27.95 -5.91
N SER A 31 29.27 -28.34 -4.70
CA SER A 31 28.99 -27.58 -3.49
C SER A 31 29.60 -26.19 -3.63
N GLY A 32 28.77 -25.20 -3.92
CA GLY A 32 29.08 -23.81 -3.79
C GLY A 32 28.09 -23.24 -2.81
N GLY A 33 28.55 -22.93 -1.59
CA GLY A 33 27.74 -22.19 -0.64
C GLY A 33 27.42 -20.84 -1.28
N ASP A 34 26.18 -20.67 -1.68
CA ASP A 34 25.61 -19.37 -2.03
C ASP A 34 25.30 -18.67 -0.70
N ASP A 35 26.30 -17.98 -0.19
CA ASP A 35 26.12 -16.95 0.83
C ASP A 35 25.55 -15.72 0.12
N SER A 36 24.31 -15.84 -0.38
CA SER A 36 23.50 -14.68 -0.68
C SER A 36 23.17 -14.06 0.68
N SER A 37 24.03 -13.12 1.10
CA SER A 37 23.67 -12.18 2.15
C SER A 37 22.43 -11.47 1.63
N ASP A 38 21.26 -11.95 2.05
CA ASP A 38 19.97 -11.30 1.90
C ASP A 38 20.11 -9.97 2.66
N THR A 39 20.58 -8.95 1.95
CA THR A 39 20.77 -7.63 2.53
C THR A 39 19.35 -7.12 2.78
N ALA A 40 18.92 -7.17 4.04
CA ALA A 40 17.63 -6.64 4.44
C ALA A 40 17.54 -5.17 4.04
N MET A 41 16.57 -4.84 3.21
CA MET A 41 16.22 -3.46 2.88
C MET A 41 15.34 -2.90 3.97
N THR A 42 15.35 -1.60 4.16
CA THR A 42 14.51 -0.93 5.15
C THR A 42 13.74 0.22 4.53
N CYS A 43 12.54 0.45 5.06
CA CYS A 43 11.75 1.63 4.76
C CYS A 43 11.26 2.28 6.07
N THR A 44 10.96 3.57 6.02
CA THR A 44 10.22 4.23 7.10
C THR A 44 8.73 4.05 6.81
N PHE A 45 7.97 3.54 7.77
CA PHE A 45 6.56 3.21 7.59
C PHE A 45 5.71 3.83 8.70
N SER A 46 4.60 4.47 8.31
CA SER A 46 3.68 5.10 9.27
C SER A 46 2.23 4.97 8.84
N ILE A 47 1.32 5.07 9.81
CA ILE A 47 -0.14 5.07 9.61
C ILE A 47 -0.74 6.18 10.46
N GLU A 48 -1.45 7.13 9.83
CA GLU A 48 -2.01 8.27 10.54
C GLU A 48 -3.41 8.65 10.03
N CYS A 49 -4.23 9.20 10.92
CA CYS A 49 -5.58 9.67 10.66
C CYS A 49 -5.85 11.06 11.23
N SER A 50 -4.83 11.91 11.28
CA SER A 50 -4.88 13.23 11.92
C SER A 50 -5.90 14.18 11.29
N THR A 51 -6.26 13.98 10.02
CA THR A 51 -7.31 14.75 9.34
C THR A 51 -8.66 14.64 10.03
N ILE A 52 -8.95 13.49 10.67
CA ILE A 52 -10.20 13.28 11.42
C ILE A 52 -10.32 14.27 12.58
N LEU A 53 -9.20 14.62 13.21
CA LEU A 53 -9.19 15.56 14.35
C LEU A 53 -9.71 16.96 13.98
N ASN A 54 -9.58 17.34 12.69
CA ASN A 54 -10.10 18.59 12.14
C ASN A 54 -11.50 18.46 11.51
N ASN A 55 -12.03 17.24 11.43
CA ASN A 55 -13.33 16.93 10.84
C ASN A 55 -14.17 16.04 11.77
N TRP A 56 -14.04 16.25 13.06
CA TRP A 56 -14.66 15.41 14.08
C TRP A 56 -16.20 15.33 13.99
N ASP A 57 -16.82 16.42 13.56
CA ASP A 57 -18.28 16.50 13.42
C ASP A 57 -18.81 15.61 12.27
N ASP A 58 -17.95 15.26 11.31
CA ASP A 58 -18.28 14.37 10.19
C ASP A 58 -18.00 12.89 10.51
N LEU A 59 -17.31 12.61 11.62
CA LEU A 59 -16.98 11.25 12.02
C LEU A 59 -18.21 10.52 12.57
N LYS A 60 -18.44 9.30 12.10
CA LYS A 60 -19.42 8.41 12.71
C LYS A 60 -19.09 8.20 14.20
N GLU A 61 -20.06 8.43 15.07
CA GLU A 61 -19.89 8.34 16.53
C GLU A 61 -19.29 6.99 16.97
N SER A 62 -19.71 5.90 16.33
CA SER A 62 -19.22 4.54 16.61
C SER A 62 -17.73 4.34 16.28
N LYS A 63 -17.09 5.30 15.62
CA LYS A 63 -15.68 5.25 15.21
C LYS A 63 -14.75 6.08 16.10
N ALA A 64 -15.31 6.92 16.95
CA ALA A 64 -14.55 7.82 17.82
C ALA A 64 -13.50 7.11 18.69
N GLU A 65 -13.83 5.93 19.21
CA GLU A 65 -12.92 5.13 20.05
C GLU A 65 -11.67 4.63 19.33
N PHE A 66 -11.68 4.57 18.00
CA PHE A 66 -10.56 4.08 17.19
C PHE A 66 -9.60 5.19 16.74
N VAL A 67 -9.94 6.46 17.01
CA VAL A 67 -9.11 7.60 16.61
C VAL A 67 -8.15 7.95 17.74
N PRO A 68 -6.83 7.77 17.56
CA PRO A 68 -5.85 8.20 18.56
C PRO A 68 -5.91 9.71 18.79
N ALA A 69 -5.64 10.16 20.02
CA ALA A 69 -5.74 11.56 20.40
C ALA A 69 -4.82 12.49 19.59
N ASP A 70 -3.72 11.97 19.09
CA ASP A 70 -2.75 12.68 18.23
C ASP A 70 -2.84 12.30 16.74
N GLY A 71 -3.76 11.39 16.39
CA GLY A 71 -3.98 10.92 15.03
C GLY A 71 -3.00 9.84 14.56
N TRP A 72 -2.03 9.40 15.35
CA TRP A 72 -1.08 8.37 14.98
C TRP A 72 -1.56 6.97 15.38
N ILE A 73 -1.84 6.11 14.39
CA ILE A 73 -2.10 4.69 14.61
C ILE A 73 -0.78 3.93 14.71
N LEU A 74 0.18 4.28 13.87
CA LEU A 74 1.56 3.81 13.93
C LEU A 74 2.49 4.98 13.64
N TYR A 75 3.33 5.33 14.59
CA TYR A 75 4.37 6.35 14.42
C TYR A 75 5.38 5.92 13.35
N PRO A 76 6.02 6.88 12.65
CA PRO A 76 7.09 6.56 11.71
C PRO A 76 8.11 5.63 12.37
N SER A 77 8.28 4.46 11.77
CA SER A 77 9.12 3.38 12.28
C SER A 77 9.91 2.76 11.15
N GLU A 78 11.14 2.34 11.43
CA GLU A 78 11.92 1.57 10.47
C GLU A 78 11.37 0.14 10.39
N VAL A 79 11.14 -0.32 9.17
CA VAL A 79 10.59 -1.65 8.86
C VAL A 79 11.47 -2.33 7.84
N GLU A 80 11.90 -3.55 8.16
CA GLU A 80 12.63 -4.40 7.21
C GLU A 80 11.67 -4.97 6.16
N PHE A 81 12.15 -5.06 4.92
CA PHE A 81 11.42 -5.71 3.84
C PHE A 81 12.39 -6.40 2.88
N TYR A 82 11.85 -7.24 1.99
CA TYR A 82 12.61 -8.03 1.04
C TYR A 82 12.40 -7.53 -0.39
N GLU A 83 13.38 -7.81 -1.25
CA GLU A 83 13.30 -7.46 -2.66
C GLU A 83 11.99 -7.99 -3.30
N GLY A 84 11.31 -7.12 -4.04
CA GLY A 84 10.04 -7.42 -4.70
C GLY A 84 8.79 -7.24 -3.84
N GLU A 85 8.92 -6.98 -2.53
CA GLU A 85 7.76 -6.66 -1.70
C GLU A 85 7.14 -5.32 -2.10
N THR A 86 5.82 -5.29 -2.04
CA THR A 86 5.01 -4.10 -2.34
C THR A 86 4.61 -3.36 -1.07
N VAL A 87 4.13 -2.12 -1.24
CA VAL A 87 3.53 -1.34 -0.13
C VAL A 87 2.45 -2.15 0.59
N PHE A 88 1.65 -2.92 -0.17
CA PHE A 88 0.60 -3.77 0.41
C PHE A 88 1.16 -4.94 1.24
N ASP A 89 2.22 -5.59 0.77
CA ASP A 89 2.83 -6.70 1.51
C ASP A 89 3.37 -6.24 2.86
N VAL A 90 4.04 -5.09 2.88
CA VAL A 90 4.56 -4.50 4.10
C VAL A 90 3.42 -4.03 5.02
N LEU A 91 2.35 -3.42 4.48
CA LEU A 91 1.18 -3.03 5.27
C LEU A 91 0.57 -4.25 5.99
N LYS A 92 0.37 -5.34 5.27
CA LYS A 92 -0.18 -6.58 5.86
C LYS A 92 0.68 -7.08 7.02
N ARG A 93 1.99 -7.14 6.81
CA ARG A 93 2.92 -7.63 7.82
C ARG A 93 2.97 -6.72 9.05
N VAL A 94 3.07 -5.41 8.85
CA VAL A 94 3.10 -4.41 9.92
C VAL A 94 1.81 -4.44 10.75
N CYS A 95 0.65 -4.46 10.08
CA CYS A 95 -0.63 -4.53 10.78
C CYS A 95 -0.79 -5.83 11.58
N ASN A 96 -0.34 -6.95 11.02
CA ASN A 96 -0.35 -8.24 11.74
C ASN A 96 0.56 -8.20 12.98
N GLN A 97 1.80 -7.73 12.83
CA GLN A 97 2.77 -7.66 13.93
C GLN A 97 2.35 -6.69 15.03
N ALA A 98 1.75 -5.57 14.68
CA ALA A 98 1.29 -4.55 15.62
C ALA A 98 -0.15 -4.78 16.14
N SER A 99 -0.81 -5.86 15.73
CA SER A 99 -2.21 -6.13 16.05
C SER A 99 -3.17 -5.00 15.64
N ILE A 100 -2.89 -4.37 14.50
CA ILE A 100 -3.74 -3.35 13.89
C ILE A 100 -4.70 -4.05 12.92
N GLN A 101 -6.01 -3.83 13.11
CA GLN A 101 -7.01 -4.36 12.20
C GLN A 101 -6.84 -3.71 10.80
N MET A 102 -6.91 -4.52 9.75
CA MET A 102 -6.83 -4.07 8.37
C MET A 102 -7.75 -4.93 7.50
N GLU A 103 -8.50 -4.29 6.63
CA GLU A 103 -9.37 -4.95 5.67
C GLU A 103 -9.03 -4.53 4.25
N SER A 104 -8.95 -5.52 3.36
CA SER A 104 -8.65 -5.32 1.95
C SER A 104 -9.38 -6.35 1.10
N GLU A 105 -9.66 -5.99 -0.14
CA GLU A 105 -10.20 -6.92 -1.13
C GLU A 105 -9.49 -6.78 -2.48
N TRP A 106 -9.43 -7.87 -3.22
CA TRP A 106 -8.91 -7.87 -4.58
C TRP A 106 -9.89 -7.20 -5.53
N THR A 107 -9.43 -6.22 -6.27
CA THR A 107 -10.23 -5.49 -7.27
C THR A 107 -9.72 -5.81 -8.68
N PRO A 108 -10.41 -6.69 -9.43
CA PRO A 108 -9.94 -7.14 -10.75
C PRO A 108 -9.78 -5.99 -11.75
N MET A 109 -10.64 -4.97 -11.70
CA MET A 109 -10.60 -3.80 -12.59
C MET A 109 -9.25 -3.06 -12.50
N TYR A 110 -8.65 -2.99 -11.31
CA TYR A 110 -7.37 -2.32 -11.06
C TYR A 110 -6.21 -3.30 -10.96
N ASN A 111 -6.49 -4.61 -11.05
CA ASN A 111 -5.49 -5.66 -10.83
C ASN A 111 -4.64 -5.39 -9.58
N SER A 112 -5.30 -5.05 -8.49
CA SER A 112 -4.67 -4.65 -7.23
C SER A 112 -5.60 -4.88 -6.04
N TYR A 113 -5.00 -5.00 -4.85
CA TYR A 113 -5.74 -4.95 -3.60
C TYR A 113 -6.18 -3.52 -3.27
N TYR A 114 -7.41 -3.40 -2.85
CA TYR A 114 -8.00 -2.18 -2.31
C TYR A 114 -8.07 -2.27 -0.79
N VAL A 115 -7.48 -1.31 -0.09
CA VAL A 115 -7.53 -1.24 1.38
C VAL A 115 -8.71 -0.37 1.78
N SER A 116 -9.74 -0.99 2.34
CA SER A 116 -10.98 -0.32 2.74
C SER A 116 -10.94 0.20 4.17
N GLY A 117 -10.17 -0.43 5.05
CA GLY A 117 -10.09 -0.05 6.46
C GLY A 117 -8.76 -0.38 7.12
N ILE A 118 -8.32 0.49 8.02
CA ILE A 118 -7.18 0.27 8.93
C ILE A 118 -7.61 0.76 10.31
N ASN A 119 -7.29 -0.01 11.36
CA ASN A 119 -7.63 0.29 12.76
C ASN A 119 -9.13 0.55 12.98
N ASN A 120 -9.99 -0.23 12.33
CA ASN A 120 -11.45 -0.09 12.35
C ASN A 120 -11.98 1.25 11.79
N LEU A 121 -11.14 2.05 11.16
CA LEU A 121 -11.51 3.25 10.42
C LEU A 121 -11.58 2.91 8.93
N TYR A 122 -12.76 3.08 8.36
CA TYR A 122 -13.06 2.72 6.97
C TYR A 122 -13.29 3.94 6.09
N GLU A 123 -13.24 3.72 4.79
CA GLU A 123 -13.74 4.72 3.85
C GLU A 123 -15.16 5.14 4.22
N PHE A 124 -15.49 6.40 4.03
CA PHE A 124 -16.78 7.02 4.35
C PHE A 124 -17.12 7.10 5.84
N ASP A 125 -16.22 6.78 6.75
CA ASP A 125 -16.48 6.91 8.18
C ASP A 125 -16.39 8.36 8.68
N CYS A 126 -15.72 9.23 7.94
CA CYS A 126 -15.59 10.68 8.23
C CYS A 126 -16.03 11.53 7.03
N GLY A 127 -17.26 11.29 6.58
CA GLY A 127 -17.84 11.95 5.41
C GLY A 127 -17.63 11.18 4.10
N LYS A 128 -18.40 11.57 3.08
CA LYS A 128 -18.48 10.88 1.77
C LYS A 128 -17.18 10.85 0.96
N ASP A 129 -16.26 11.75 1.28
CA ASP A 129 -14.99 11.94 0.57
C ASP A 129 -13.80 11.41 1.38
N SER A 130 -14.08 10.59 2.41
CA SER A 130 -13.05 10.07 3.31
C SER A 130 -12.62 8.64 2.97
N GLY A 131 -11.37 8.33 3.27
CA GLY A 131 -10.78 7.01 3.08
C GLY A 131 -9.26 7.00 3.20
N TRP A 132 -8.68 5.83 3.00
CA TRP A 132 -7.24 5.62 3.11
C TRP A 132 -6.52 5.88 1.80
N MET A 133 -5.37 6.55 1.90
CA MET A 133 -4.44 6.76 0.80
C MET A 133 -3.03 6.36 1.23
N TYR A 134 -2.20 5.92 0.29
CA TYR A 134 -0.78 5.70 0.55
C TYR A 134 0.06 6.70 -0.24
N CYS A 135 1.14 7.10 0.39
CA CYS A 135 2.12 8.05 -0.13
C CYS A 135 3.50 7.43 -0.01
N VAL A 136 4.33 7.56 -1.02
CA VAL A 136 5.73 7.12 -0.98
C VAL A 136 6.62 8.28 -1.38
N ASN A 137 7.54 8.64 -0.49
CA ASN A 137 8.47 9.76 -0.69
C ASN A 137 7.76 11.08 -1.04
N GLY A 138 6.61 11.34 -0.42
CA GLY A 138 5.81 12.54 -0.65
C GLY A 138 4.92 12.52 -1.89
N TRP A 139 4.88 11.39 -2.63
CA TRP A 139 4.07 11.25 -3.84
C TRP A 139 2.94 10.24 -3.64
N TYR A 140 1.74 10.59 -4.10
CA TYR A 140 0.55 9.74 -4.05
C TYR A 140 0.38 9.02 -5.38
N PRO A 141 0.72 7.71 -5.48
CA PRO A 141 0.54 6.95 -6.71
C PRO A 141 -0.94 6.85 -7.11
N ASN A 142 -1.22 6.91 -8.42
CA ASN A 142 -2.57 6.74 -8.95
C ASN A 142 -2.90 5.29 -9.31
N TYR A 143 -2.16 4.34 -8.76
CA TYR A 143 -2.38 2.91 -8.91
C TYR A 143 -2.33 2.21 -7.54
N GLY A 144 -2.79 0.95 -7.50
CA GLY A 144 -2.98 0.22 -6.26
C GLY A 144 -1.68 -0.09 -5.52
N CYS A 145 -1.76 -0.14 -4.20
CA CYS A 145 -0.63 -0.38 -3.30
C CYS A 145 0.06 -1.73 -3.48
N SER A 146 -0.62 -2.72 -4.03
CA SER A 146 -0.02 -4.03 -4.36
C SER A 146 0.74 -4.02 -5.70
N LYS A 147 0.80 -2.88 -6.38
CA LYS A 147 1.58 -2.67 -7.60
C LYS A 147 2.81 -1.78 -7.40
N TYR A 148 2.95 -1.17 -6.24
CA TYR A 148 4.11 -0.35 -5.90
C TYR A 148 5.15 -1.23 -5.22
N THR A 149 6.22 -1.56 -5.93
CA THR A 149 7.38 -2.27 -5.36
C THR A 149 8.27 -1.29 -4.62
N LEU A 150 8.62 -1.62 -3.39
CA LEU A 150 9.46 -0.77 -2.53
C LEU A 150 10.93 -0.83 -2.91
N GLU A 151 11.61 0.29 -2.69
CA GLU A 151 13.05 0.45 -2.79
C GLU A 151 13.65 0.75 -1.40
N ASP A 152 14.93 0.38 -1.20
CA ASP A 152 15.62 0.64 0.07
C ASP A 152 15.65 2.14 0.38
N GLY A 153 15.27 2.48 1.61
CA GLY A 153 15.20 3.86 2.08
C GLY A 153 13.88 4.60 1.78
N ASP A 154 12.89 3.94 1.16
CA ASP A 154 11.58 4.55 0.92
C ASP A 154 10.91 5.00 2.23
N THR A 155 10.17 6.10 2.15
CA THR A 155 9.26 6.55 3.21
C THR A 155 7.83 6.32 2.78
N VAL A 156 7.14 5.41 3.46
CA VAL A 156 5.75 5.02 3.19
C VAL A 156 4.83 5.57 4.27
N GLU A 157 3.82 6.31 3.86
CA GLU A 157 2.83 6.89 4.75
C GLU A 157 1.44 6.46 4.32
N TRP A 158 0.72 5.77 5.20
CA TRP A 158 -0.72 5.55 5.05
C TRP A 158 -1.46 6.67 5.76
N ARG A 159 -2.23 7.43 5.01
CA ARG A 159 -2.90 8.62 5.50
C ARG A 159 -4.41 8.56 5.24
N TYR A 160 -5.17 8.86 6.28
CA TYR A 160 -6.62 9.00 6.14
C TYR A 160 -6.94 10.40 5.64
N THR A 161 -7.65 10.49 4.51
CA THR A 161 -8.16 11.77 3.99
C THR A 161 -9.64 11.92 4.29
N CYS A 162 -10.07 13.14 4.57
CA CYS A 162 -11.49 13.50 4.68
C CYS A 162 -11.96 14.30 3.46
N ASN A 163 -11.07 14.59 2.49
CA ASN A 163 -11.38 15.43 1.34
C ASN A 163 -10.67 14.97 0.05
N LEU A 164 -10.81 13.68 -0.28
CA LEU A 164 -10.27 13.09 -1.52
C LEU A 164 -8.78 13.36 -1.77
N GLY A 165 -7.96 13.48 -0.71
CA GLY A 165 -6.52 13.71 -0.80
C GLY A 165 -6.09 15.17 -0.71
N ARG A 166 -7.00 16.15 -0.81
CA ARG A 166 -6.65 17.58 -0.72
C ARG A 166 -6.05 17.96 0.63
N ASP A 167 -6.58 17.38 1.70
CA ASP A 167 -6.19 17.65 3.08
C ASP A 167 -4.92 16.92 3.52
N VAL A 168 -4.39 16.05 2.68
CA VAL A 168 -3.12 15.33 2.92
C VAL A 168 -2.03 15.70 1.92
N GLY A 169 -2.27 16.69 1.05
CA GLY A 169 -1.27 17.21 0.10
C GLY A 169 -1.07 16.31 -1.12
N ASP A 170 -2.13 15.69 -1.61
CA ASP A 170 -2.08 14.93 -2.86
C ASP A 170 -1.79 15.86 -4.03
N GLN A 171 -0.68 15.62 -4.74
CA GLN A 171 -0.15 16.44 -5.83
C GLN A 171 -1.12 16.65 -7.00
N TYR A 172 -2.16 15.86 -7.12
CA TYR A 172 -3.16 16.02 -8.19
C TYR A 172 -4.14 17.16 -7.94
N TYR A 173 -4.02 17.86 -6.79
CA TYR A 173 -4.88 18.99 -6.43
C TYR A 173 -4.12 20.30 -6.21
N ASP A 174 -2.83 20.33 -6.48
CA ASP A 174 -2.01 21.55 -6.47
C ASP A 174 -2.24 22.43 -7.72
#